data_b4fe5d0223a7d516a45471d0b2a04218
#
_entry.id   b4fe5d0223a7d516a45471d0b2a04218
#
_cell.length_a   1.000
_cell.length_b   1.000
_cell.length_c   1.000
_cell.angle_alpha   90.00
_cell.angle_beta   90.00
_cell.angle_gamma   90.00
#
_symmetry.space_group_name_H-M   'P 1'
#
loop_
_entity.id
_entity.type
_entity.pdbx_description
1 polymer ?
#
loop_
_entity_poly.entity_id
_entity_poly.type
_entity_poly.pdbx_seq_one_letter_code
_entity_poly.pdbx_strand_id
1 'polypeptide(L)'
;MIATDPAFANCRLMVATPIYEGAQGTYVRAALDLALRAQAIGLPVRFEFILYQPSITRARNMLTAMFLASDCTHLLFVDADIDFSPDDVFSLIEVMEARPECAVLGGAYPRRMINWRNVARAVEMGLAKDDPADLARYSGDFALHFL
;
A
#
# COMPACT_ATOMS: atom_id res chain seq x y z
N MET A 1 -3.06 26.91 11.80
CA MET A 1 -2.62 26.21 10.59
C MET A 1 -1.50 25.25 10.98
N ILE A 2 -1.67 23.97 10.70
CA ILE A 2 -0.60 22.98 10.88
C ILE A 2 0.41 23.25 9.76
N ALA A 3 1.68 23.43 10.10
CA ALA A 3 2.72 23.59 9.08
C ALA A 3 2.91 22.22 8.39
N THR A 4 2.92 22.22 7.07
CA THR A 4 3.22 21.00 6.30
C THR A 4 4.68 20.64 6.49
N ASP A 5 4.96 19.38 6.74
CA ASP A 5 6.33 18.86 6.76
C ASP A 5 6.99 19.15 5.39
N PRO A 6 8.18 19.75 5.36
CA PRO A 6 8.88 20.10 4.12
C PRO A 6 9.02 18.91 3.14
N ALA A 7 9.15 17.70 3.66
CA ALA A 7 9.23 16.49 2.85
C ALA A 7 7.99 16.24 1.98
N PHE A 8 6.82 16.79 2.38
CA PHE A 8 5.53 16.59 1.68
C PHE A 8 4.94 17.91 1.14
N ALA A 9 5.71 18.98 1.09
CA ALA A 9 5.22 20.34 0.76
C ALA A 9 4.51 20.40 -0.60
N ASN A 10 4.92 19.59 -1.58
CA ASN A 10 4.36 19.53 -2.93
C ASN A 10 3.43 18.32 -3.13
N CYS A 11 3.22 17.51 -2.11
CA CYS A 11 2.40 16.31 -2.20
C CYS A 11 0.94 16.61 -1.84
N ARG A 12 0.02 16.18 -2.69
CA ARG A 12 -1.41 16.02 -2.42
C ARG A 12 -1.78 14.61 -2.85
N LEU A 13 -2.03 13.76 -1.87
CA LEU A 13 -2.21 12.33 -2.08
C LEU A 13 -3.68 12.00 -2.34
N MET A 14 -3.97 11.22 -3.38
CA MET A 14 -5.23 10.51 -3.54
C MET A 14 -5.01 9.04 -3.24
N VAL A 15 -5.70 8.52 -2.24
CA VAL A 15 -5.80 7.08 -1.96
C VAL A 15 -7.02 6.53 -2.69
N ALA A 16 -6.81 5.64 -3.63
CA ALA A 16 -7.80 5.13 -4.55
C ALA A 16 -8.03 3.63 -4.32
N THR A 17 -9.24 3.26 -3.87
CA THR A 17 -9.54 1.89 -3.47
C THR A 17 -10.77 1.36 -4.20
N PRO A 18 -10.61 0.34 -5.06
CA PRO A 18 -11.72 -0.41 -5.59
C PRO A 18 -12.30 -1.34 -4.51
N ILE A 19 -13.62 -1.27 -4.27
CA ILE A 19 -14.33 -2.08 -3.28
C ILE A 19 -15.48 -2.82 -3.96
N TYR A 20 -15.41 -4.14 -4.06
CA TYR A 20 -16.49 -4.92 -4.67
C TYR A 20 -17.50 -5.43 -3.63
N GLU A 21 -17.08 -6.24 -2.68
CA GLU A 21 -17.99 -6.84 -1.68
C GLU A 21 -17.92 -6.14 -0.32
N GLY A 22 -16.84 -5.44 -0.02
CA GLY A 22 -16.62 -4.75 1.23
C GLY A 22 -15.15 -4.47 1.49
N ALA A 23 -14.87 -3.64 2.48
CA ALA A 23 -13.52 -3.38 2.95
C ALA A 23 -13.23 -4.18 4.21
N GLN A 24 -12.03 -4.74 4.33
CA GLN A 24 -11.61 -5.43 5.54
C GLN A 24 -11.35 -4.44 6.69
N GLY A 25 -11.63 -4.85 7.93
CA GLY A 25 -11.44 -4.00 9.10
C GLY A 25 -9.99 -3.51 9.28
N THR A 26 -9.01 -4.32 8.88
CA THR A 26 -7.58 -3.95 8.89
C THR A 26 -7.29 -2.80 7.93
N TYR A 27 -7.82 -2.87 6.69
CA TYR A 27 -7.75 -1.77 5.73
C TYR A 27 -8.42 -0.49 6.27
N VAL A 28 -9.62 -0.60 6.85
CA VAL A 28 -10.34 0.56 7.39
C VAL A 28 -9.52 1.23 8.48
N ARG A 29 -8.95 0.45 9.41
CA ARG A 29 -8.06 0.97 10.44
C ARG A 29 -6.85 1.68 9.84
N ALA A 30 -6.14 1.04 8.89
CA ALA A 30 -4.97 1.60 8.22
C ALA A 30 -5.30 2.94 7.51
N ALA A 31 -6.45 3.02 6.83
CA ALA A 31 -6.90 4.23 6.16
C ALA A 31 -7.21 5.37 7.16
N LEU A 32 -7.83 5.06 8.31
CA LEU A 32 -8.09 6.03 9.38
C LEU A 32 -6.78 6.51 10.01
N ASP A 33 -5.85 5.60 10.30
CA ASP A 33 -4.54 5.94 10.86
C ASP A 33 -3.74 6.83 9.89
N LEU A 34 -3.78 6.51 8.58
CA LEU A 34 -3.18 7.37 7.55
C LEU A 34 -3.81 8.76 7.54
N ALA A 35 -5.14 8.86 7.58
CA ALA A 35 -5.84 10.15 7.58
C ALA A 35 -5.43 11.02 8.78
N LEU A 36 -5.38 10.43 9.98
CA LEU A 36 -4.99 11.14 11.21
C LEU A 36 -3.53 11.59 11.18
N ARG A 37 -2.63 10.71 10.78
CA ARG A 37 -1.19 11.04 10.73
C ARG A 37 -0.87 12.03 9.62
N ALA A 38 -1.47 11.89 8.44
CA ALA A 38 -1.32 12.85 7.35
C ALA A 38 -1.80 14.24 7.77
N GLN A 39 -2.95 14.32 8.47
CA GLN A 39 -3.43 15.57 9.02
C GLN A 39 -2.43 16.19 10.01
N ALA A 40 -1.83 15.39 10.89
CA ALA A 40 -0.87 15.85 11.88
C ALA A 40 0.39 16.46 11.27
N ILE A 41 0.85 15.97 10.11
CA ILE A 41 2.02 16.49 9.38
C ILE A 41 1.66 17.48 8.27
N GLY A 42 0.37 17.82 8.12
CA GLY A 42 -0.10 18.77 7.11
C GLY A 42 -0.09 18.26 5.68
N LEU A 43 -0.04 16.92 5.46
CA LEU A 43 -0.16 16.30 4.15
C LEU A 43 -1.64 16.20 3.75
N PRO A 44 -2.09 16.86 2.65
CA PRO A 44 -3.45 16.69 2.16
C PRO A 44 -3.66 15.30 1.60
N VAL A 45 -4.64 14.58 2.14
CA VAL A 45 -5.04 13.25 1.65
C VAL A 45 -6.52 13.24 1.29
N ARG A 46 -6.84 12.68 0.12
CA ARG A 46 -8.18 12.44 -0.37
C ARG A 46 -8.37 10.95 -0.57
N PHE A 47 -9.48 10.41 -0.05
CA PHE A 47 -9.84 9.01 -0.26
C PHE A 47 -10.97 8.92 -1.30
N GLU A 48 -10.77 8.09 -2.33
CA GLU A 48 -11.74 7.83 -3.38
C GLU A 48 -12.03 6.32 -3.49
N PHE A 49 -13.31 6.01 -3.56
CA PHE A 49 -13.79 4.63 -3.59
C PHE A 49 -14.68 4.39 -4.81
N ILE A 50 -14.47 3.30 -5.52
CA ILE A 50 -15.42 2.78 -6.50
C ILE A 50 -16.04 1.52 -5.92
N LEU A 51 -17.36 1.58 -5.68
CA LEU A 51 -18.12 0.51 -5.06
C LEU A 51 -18.79 -0.37 -6.10
N TYR A 52 -18.90 -1.68 -5.82
CA TYR A 52 -19.70 -2.64 -6.59
C TYR A 52 -19.32 -2.75 -8.08
N GLN A 53 -18.11 -2.36 -8.47
CA GLN A 53 -17.66 -2.53 -9.85
C GLN A 53 -16.93 -3.89 -9.99
N PRO A 54 -17.53 -4.87 -10.72
CA PRO A 54 -16.96 -6.22 -10.80
C PRO A 54 -15.66 -6.28 -11.62
N SER A 55 -15.44 -5.32 -12.51
CA SER A 55 -14.20 -5.24 -13.27
C SER A 55 -13.19 -4.36 -12.56
N ILE A 56 -12.14 -4.95 -12.00
CA ILE A 56 -11.05 -4.24 -11.33
C ILE A 56 -10.37 -3.22 -12.27
N THR A 57 -10.18 -3.59 -13.54
CA THR A 57 -9.59 -2.69 -14.55
C THR A 57 -10.47 -1.46 -14.75
N ARG A 58 -11.79 -1.65 -14.85
CA ARG A 58 -12.73 -0.54 -15.00
C ARG A 58 -12.76 0.35 -13.76
N ALA A 59 -12.77 -0.24 -12.56
CA ALA A 59 -12.70 0.51 -11.30
C ALA A 59 -11.44 1.37 -11.22
N ARG A 60 -10.28 0.80 -11.52
CA ARG A 60 -9.00 1.53 -11.52
C ARG A 60 -8.94 2.61 -12.60
N ASN A 61 -9.49 2.38 -13.79
CA ASN A 61 -9.58 3.41 -14.83
C ASN A 61 -10.46 4.58 -14.39
N MET A 62 -11.60 4.32 -13.73
CA MET A 62 -12.45 5.37 -13.18
C MET A 62 -11.73 6.18 -12.10
N LEU A 63 -11.05 5.52 -11.16
CA LEU A 63 -10.24 6.17 -10.12
C LEU A 63 -9.10 7.00 -10.72
N THR A 64 -8.44 6.49 -11.77
CA THR A 64 -7.41 7.25 -12.51
C THR A 64 -8.02 8.50 -13.17
N ALA A 65 -9.20 8.39 -13.78
CA ALA A 65 -9.87 9.54 -14.37
C ALA A 65 -10.22 10.59 -13.32
N MET A 66 -10.67 10.17 -12.12
CA MET A 66 -10.93 11.07 -10.99
C MET A 66 -9.65 11.77 -10.52
N PHE A 67 -8.54 11.02 -10.44
CA PHE A 67 -7.22 11.59 -10.12
C PHE A 67 -6.80 12.65 -11.13
N LEU A 68 -6.88 12.36 -12.42
CA LEU A 68 -6.51 13.29 -13.49
C LEU A 68 -7.39 14.54 -13.54
N ALA A 69 -8.63 14.45 -13.04
CA ALA A 69 -9.55 15.59 -12.93
C ALA A 69 -9.39 16.38 -11.61
N SER A 70 -8.52 15.93 -10.69
CA SER A 70 -8.29 16.54 -9.39
C SER A 70 -7.04 17.42 -9.38
N ASP A 71 -6.77 18.05 -8.24
CA ASP A 71 -5.53 18.75 -7.97
C ASP A 71 -4.49 17.89 -7.22
N CYS A 72 -4.76 16.59 -7.05
CA CYS A 72 -3.82 15.66 -6.43
C CYS A 72 -2.59 15.45 -7.31
N THR A 73 -1.43 15.30 -6.67
CA THR A 73 -0.14 15.11 -7.34
C THR A 73 0.32 13.66 -7.34
N HIS A 74 -0.12 12.89 -6.35
CA HIS A 74 0.22 11.48 -6.17
C HIS A 74 -1.03 10.63 -6.08
N LEU A 75 -1.01 9.48 -6.76
CA LEU A 75 -2.08 8.48 -6.74
C LEU A 75 -1.56 7.19 -6.11
N LEU A 76 -2.17 6.78 -5.00
CA LEU A 76 -1.90 5.51 -4.35
C LEU A 76 -3.07 4.56 -4.54
N PHE A 77 -2.85 3.45 -5.25
CA PHE A 77 -3.79 2.35 -5.27
C PHE A 77 -3.55 1.40 -4.10
N VAL A 78 -4.59 1.15 -3.32
CA VAL A 78 -4.61 0.12 -2.26
C VAL A 78 -5.88 -0.69 -2.41
N ASP A 79 -5.76 -2.02 -2.47
CA ASP A 79 -6.94 -2.89 -2.50
C ASP A 79 -7.57 -2.95 -1.09
N ALA A 80 -8.90 -3.10 -1.03
CA ALA A 80 -9.70 -3.01 0.20
C ALA A 80 -9.44 -4.11 1.24
N ASP A 81 -8.50 -4.98 0.95
CA ASP A 81 -8.09 -6.12 1.76
C ASP A 81 -6.60 -6.10 2.15
N ILE A 82 -5.90 -5.01 1.84
CA ILE A 82 -4.50 -4.81 2.21
C ILE A 82 -4.41 -4.03 3.51
N ASP A 83 -3.68 -4.58 4.48
CA ASP A 83 -3.23 -3.86 5.67
C ASP A 83 -1.91 -3.15 5.36
N PHE A 84 -1.76 -1.92 5.83
CA PHE A 84 -0.57 -1.10 5.62
C PHE A 84 -0.38 -0.12 6.79
N SER A 85 0.83 0.36 6.97
CA SER A 85 1.09 1.43 7.92
C SER A 85 1.16 2.80 7.22
N PRO A 86 0.84 3.91 7.90
CA PRO A 86 1.12 5.23 7.38
C PRO A 86 2.58 5.46 7.01
N ASP A 87 3.52 4.85 7.77
CA ASP A 87 4.95 4.97 7.50
C ASP A 87 5.35 4.34 6.17
N ASP A 88 4.69 3.25 5.75
CA ASP A 88 4.91 2.65 4.42
C ASP A 88 4.53 3.66 3.32
N VAL A 89 3.39 4.34 3.47
CA VAL A 89 2.93 5.35 2.50
C VAL A 89 3.87 6.55 2.46
N PHE A 90 4.29 7.06 3.61
CA PHE A 90 5.22 8.19 3.68
C PHE A 90 6.56 7.83 3.05
N SER A 91 7.09 6.64 3.32
CA SER A 91 8.34 6.16 2.71
C SER A 91 8.25 6.05 1.18
N LEU A 92 7.10 5.60 0.64
CA LEU A 92 6.88 5.57 -0.81
C LEU A 92 6.92 6.99 -1.41
N ILE A 93 6.27 7.96 -0.77
CA ILE A 93 6.26 9.36 -1.23
C ILE A 93 7.69 9.94 -1.16
N GLU A 94 8.40 9.76 -0.06
CA GLU A 94 9.78 10.23 0.12
C GLU A 94 10.73 9.68 -0.96
N VAL A 95 10.59 8.39 -1.30
CA VAL A 95 11.38 7.77 -2.38
C VAL A 95 11.05 8.37 -3.74
N MET A 96 9.77 8.64 -4.03
CA MET A 96 9.37 9.28 -5.30
C MET A 96 9.86 10.74 -5.39
N GLU A 97 9.74 11.50 -4.31
CA GLU A 97 10.25 12.89 -4.27
C GLU A 97 11.78 12.95 -4.41
N ALA A 98 12.50 11.98 -3.84
CA ALA A 98 13.96 11.87 -3.96
C ALA A 98 14.42 11.39 -5.34
N ARG A 99 13.52 10.79 -6.15
CA ARG A 99 13.80 10.20 -7.47
C ARG A 99 12.78 10.65 -8.49
N PRO A 100 12.90 11.87 -9.04
CA PRO A 100 11.91 12.42 -9.98
C PRO A 100 11.75 11.59 -11.27
N GLU A 101 12.73 10.75 -11.61
CA GLU A 101 12.65 9.80 -12.72
C GLU A 101 11.74 8.59 -12.42
N CYS A 102 11.40 8.36 -11.16
CA CYS A 102 10.56 7.24 -10.74
C CYS A 102 9.07 7.65 -10.81
N ALA A 103 8.44 7.39 -11.95
CA ALA A 103 7.03 7.71 -12.14
C ALA A 103 6.06 6.71 -11.48
N VAL A 104 6.51 5.50 -11.18
CA VAL A 104 5.71 4.42 -10.57
C VAL A 104 6.55 3.69 -9.54
N LEU A 105 6.01 3.56 -8.34
CA LEU A 105 6.62 2.82 -7.23
C LEU A 105 5.60 1.89 -6.60
N GLY A 106 6.01 0.73 -6.16
CA GLY A 106 5.12 -0.24 -5.49
C GLY A 106 5.73 -0.81 -4.23
N GLY A 107 4.91 -0.98 -3.19
CA GLY A 107 5.25 -1.75 -2.03
C GLY A 107 5.18 -3.26 -2.32
N ALA A 108 6.17 -4.02 -1.88
CA ALA A 108 6.12 -5.47 -1.95
C ALA A 108 5.25 -6.02 -0.82
N TYR A 109 4.27 -6.85 -1.16
CA TYR A 109 3.46 -7.58 -0.17
C TYR A 109 3.33 -9.05 -0.56
N PRO A 110 3.24 -9.97 0.42
CA PRO A 110 3.13 -11.39 0.12
C PRO A 110 1.78 -11.75 -0.49
N ARG A 111 1.78 -12.76 -1.35
CA ARG A 111 0.54 -13.39 -1.81
C ARG A 111 -0.20 -14.03 -0.63
N ARG A 112 -1.53 -14.10 -0.72
CA ARG A 112 -2.38 -14.76 0.28
C ARG A 112 -2.31 -16.28 0.17
N MET A 113 -1.11 -16.83 0.30
CA MET A 113 -0.87 -18.27 0.29
C MET A 113 0.37 -18.60 1.11
N ILE A 114 0.38 -19.78 1.69
CA ILE A 114 1.57 -20.32 2.33
C ILE A 114 2.40 -21.04 1.26
N ASN A 115 3.63 -20.58 1.07
CA ASN A 115 4.58 -21.28 0.22
C ASN A 115 5.25 -22.41 1.00
N TRP A 116 4.60 -23.57 1.02
CA TRP A 116 5.09 -24.76 1.73
C TRP A 116 6.47 -25.21 1.28
N ARG A 117 6.85 -24.94 0.03
CA ARG A 117 8.20 -25.24 -0.47
C ARG A 117 9.25 -24.40 0.24
N ASN A 118 9.00 -23.10 0.44
CA ASN A 118 9.89 -22.21 1.17
C ASN A 118 9.98 -22.63 2.63
N VAL A 119 8.87 -23.01 3.25
CA VAL A 119 8.85 -23.52 4.64
C VAL A 119 9.68 -24.79 4.76
N ALA A 120 9.49 -25.77 3.87
CA ALA A 120 10.27 -27.01 3.87
C ALA A 120 11.77 -26.72 3.72
N ARG A 121 12.13 -25.84 2.79
CA ARG A 121 13.54 -25.43 2.58
C ARG A 121 14.12 -24.75 3.81
N ALA A 122 13.36 -23.89 4.49
CA ALA A 122 13.80 -23.25 5.73
C ALA A 122 14.08 -24.27 6.84
N VAL A 123 13.25 -25.31 6.96
CA VAL A 123 13.46 -26.42 7.88
C VAL A 123 14.73 -27.20 7.53
N GLU A 124 14.92 -27.57 6.24
CA GLU A 124 16.14 -28.28 5.77
C GLU A 124 17.41 -27.48 6.03
N MET A 125 17.36 -26.16 5.85
CA MET A 125 18.47 -25.26 6.12
C MET A 125 18.69 -25.00 7.61
N GLY A 126 17.81 -25.51 8.47
CA GLY A 126 17.86 -25.29 9.92
C GLY A 126 17.59 -23.86 10.36
N LEU A 127 16.88 -23.08 9.53
CA LEU A 127 16.37 -21.78 9.91
C LEU A 127 15.20 -22.00 10.88
N ALA A 128 15.06 -21.14 11.88
CA ALA A 128 14.04 -21.29 12.94
C ALA A 128 14.20 -22.54 13.83
N LYS A 129 15.44 -23.00 14.06
CA LYS A 129 15.72 -24.11 14.98
C LYS A 129 15.38 -23.78 16.43
N ASP A 130 15.55 -22.50 16.81
CA ASP A 130 15.38 -22.02 18.18
C ASP A 130 13.91 -21.73 18.48
N ASP A 131 13.14 -21.30 17.50
CA ASP A 131 11.69 -21.07 17.61
C ASP A 131 10.98 -21.46 16.30
N PRO A 132 10.17 -22.55 16.31
CA PRO A 132 9.37 -22.95 15.15
C PRO A 132 8.40 -21.87 14.65
N ALA A 133 7.99 -20.91 15.49
CA ALA A 133 7.14 -19.80 15.08
C ALA A 133 7.82 -18.88 14.05
N ASP A 134 9.15 -18.84 14.04
CA ASP A 134 9.92 -18.10 13.03
C ASP A 134 9.74 -18.68 11.60
N LEU A 135 9.26 -19.91 11.45
CA LEU A 135 8.94 -20.47 10.12
C LEU A 135 7.87 -19.65 9.38
N ALA A 136 7.03 -18.91 10.10
CA ALA A 136 6.06 -18.01 9.50
C ALA A 136 6.72 -16.96 8.59
N ARG A 137 7.94 -16.51 8.91
CA ARG A 137 8.71 -15.54 8.11
C ARG A 137 9.11 -16.09 6.74
N TYR A 138 9.19 -17.40 6.59
CA TYR A 138 9.56 -18.09 5.34
C TYR A 138 8.35 -18.58 4.55
N SER A 139 7.14 -18.37 5.07
CA SER A 139 5.90 -18.83 4.43
C SER A 139 5.43 -17.93 3.29
N GLY A 140 5.93 -16.69 3.22
CA GLY A 140 5.53 -15.71 2.23
C GLY A 140 6.02 -16.06 0.82
N ASP A 141 5.22 -15.67 -0.17
CA ASP A 141 5.57 -15.67 -1.59
C ASP A 141 5.24 -14.30 -2.16
N PHE A 142 6.22 -13.63 -2.75
CA PHE A 142 6.06 -12.29 -3.31
C PHE A 142 5.91 -12.37 -4.82
N ALA A 143 4.99 -11.59 -5.39
CA ALA A 143 4.80 -11.48 -6.83
C ALA A 143 5.88 -10.59 -7.48
N LEU A 144 7.15 -10.82 -7.14
CA LEU A 144 8.29 -10.07 -7.69
C LEU A 144 9.06 -10.97 -8.66
N HIS A 145 9.25 -10.46 -9.87
CA HIS A 145 10.13 -11.05 -10.86
C HIS A 145 11.27 -10.06 -11.11
N PHE A 146 12.48 -10.45 -10.73
CA PHE A 146 13.68 -9.70 -11.13
C PHE A 146 14.03 -10.10 -12.56
N LEU A 147 14.14 -9.12 -13.44
CA LEU A 147 14.58 -9.28 -14.83
C LEU A 147 16.10 -9.39 -14.89
#